data_fd0da0b309cf7289b2f01a85331ef622
#
_entry.id   fd0da0b309cf7289b2f01a85331ef622
#
_cell.length_a   1.000
_cell.length_b   1.000
_cell.length_c   1.000
_cell.angle_alpha   90.00
_cell.angle_beta   90.00
_cell.angle_gamma   90.00
#
_symmetry.space_group_name_H-M   'P 1'
#
loop_
_entity.id
_entity.type
_entity.pdbx_description
1 polymer ?
#
loop_
_entity_poly.entity_id
_entity_poly.type
_entity_poly.pdbx_seq_one_letter_code
_entity_poly.pdbx_strand_id
1 'polypeptide(L)'
;MILHTLNKPPRAPAAIACLEVLASSSEDRNSLLLLEDGVYMADNSNKELVRQVSTRIYALDVDIKARGLVHRVLPSVKVISYADFVQLVVEHKMTKAWI
;
A
#
# COMPACT_ATOMS: atom_id res chain seq x y z
N MET A 1 3.08 9.78 12.42
CA MET A 1 3.49 9.29 11.08
C MET A 1 3.84 7.82 11.17
N ILE A 2 3.01 7.00 10.57
CA ILE A 2 3.19 5.55 10.57
C ILE A 2 3.28 5.08 9.12
N LEU A 3 4.27 4.25 8.83
CA LEU A 3 4.33 3.52 7.57
C LEU A 3 3.67 2.16 7.80
N HIS A 4 2.52 1.96 7.17
CA HIS A 4 1.84 0.67 7.17
C HIS A 4 2.36 -0.14 6.00
N THR A 5 2.71 -1.40 6.23
CA THR A 5 3.08 -2.31 5.14
C THR A 5 2.06 -3.43 5.05
N LEU A 6 1.66 -3.78 3.84
CA LEU A 6 0.69 -4.83 3.59
C LEU A 6 1.25 -5.80 2.56
N ASN A 7 1.41 -7.07 2.97
CA ASN A 7 1.92 -8.13 2.10
C ASN A 7 0.87 -9.16 1.71
N LYS A 8 -0.40 -8.92 2.04
CA LYS A 8 -1.51 -9.84 1.76
C LYS A 8 -2.43 -9.28 0.69
N PRO A 9 -3.11 -10.15 -0.07
CA PRO A 9 -4.02 -9.70 -1.13
C PRO A 9 -5.27 -9.03 -0.56
N PRO A 10 -6.03 -8.30 -1.40
CA PRO A 10 -7.13 -7.44 -0.93
C PRO A 10 -8.21 -8.12 -0.11
N ARG A 11 -8.46 -9.41 -0.33
CA ARG A 11 -9.52 -10.14 0.38
C ARG A 11 -9.04 -10.78 1.68
N ALA A 12 -7.75 -10.73 1.97
CA ALA A 12 -7.21 -11.31 3.20
C ALA A 12 -7.69 -10.48 4.41
N PRO A 13 -7.91 -11.13 5.56
CA PRO A 13 -8.33 -10.41 6.78
C PRO A 13 -7.40 -9.26 7.16
N ALA A 14 -6.09 -9.44 7.00
CA ALA A 14 -5.12 -8.39 7.31
C ALA A 14 -5.32 -7.16 6.41
N ALA A 15 -5.61 -7.37 5.12
CA ALA A 15 -5.84 -6.27 4.19
C ALA A 15 -7.12 -5.52 4.54
N ILE A 16 -8.18 -6.24 4.84
CA ILE A 16 -9.46 -5.64 5.22
C ILE A 16 -9.29 -4.80 6.48
N ALA A 17 -8.63 -5.35 7.50
CA ALA A 17 -8.39 -4.63 8.75
C ALA A 17 -7.53 -3.39 8.54
N CYS A 18 -6.49 -3.49 7.71
CA CYS A 18 -5.60 -2.37 7.38
C CYS A 18 -6.40 -1.22 6.76
N LEU A 19 -7.23 -1.52 5.75
CA LEU A 19 -8.02 -0.49 5.08
C LEU A 19 -9.03 0.15 6.02
N GLU A 20 -9.65 -0.64 6.91
CA GLU A 20 -10.58 -0.09 7.90
C GLU A 20 -9.90 0.92 8.82
N VAL A 21 -8.71 0.58 9.29
CA VAL A 21 -7.94 1.49 10.15
C VAL A 21 -7.58 2.76 9.40
N LEU A 22 -7.09 2.63 8.17
CA LEU A 22 -6.70 3.80 7.38
C LEU A 22 -7.88 4.67 6.98
N ALA A 23 -9.03 4.05 6.68
CA ALA A 23 -10.24 4.79 6.31
C ALA A 23 -10.80 5.60 7.48
N SER A 24 -10.66 5.10 8.70
CA SER A 24 -11.16 5.79 9.90
C SER A 24 -10.15 6.76 10.51
N SER A 25 -8.92 6.77 10.02
CA SER A 25 -7.87 7.63 10.55
C SER A 25 -7.98 9.04 10.00
N SER A 26 -7.80 10.03 10.88
CA SER A 26 -7.69 11.42 10.47
C SER A 26 -6.23 11.84 10.27
N GLU A 27 -5.29 10.93 10.48
CA GLU A 27 -3.87 11.20 10.35
C GLU A 27 -3.45 11.13 8.88
N ASP A 28 -3.28 12.29 8.26
CA ASP A 28 -2.96 12.38 6.83
C ASP A 28 -1.49 12.15 6.51
N ARG A 29 -0.63 12.01 7.53
CA ARG A 29 0.80 11.76 7.33
C ARG A 29 1.16 10.28 7.34
N ASN A 30 0.20 9.41 7.54
CA ASN A 30 0.42 7.99 7.41
C ASN A 30 0.62 7.62 5.95
N SER A 31 1.34 6.55 5.71
CA SER A 31 1.57 6.02 4.37
C SER A 31 1.30 4.52 4.36
N LEU A 32 0.91 4.00 3.21
CA LEU A 32 0.71 2.57 2.99
C LEU A 32 1.66 2.10 1.90
N LEU A 33 2.45 1.08 2.22
CA LEU A 33 3.29 0.42 1.22
C LEU A 33 2.77 -0.98 0.96
N LEU A 34 2.48 -1.25 -0.30
CA LEU A 34 2.04 -2.56 -0.78
C LEU A 34 3.27 -3.32 -1.28
N LEU A 35 3.46 -4.53 -0.79
CA LEU A 35 4.55 -5.40 -1.22
C LEU A 35 4.07 -6.84 -1.30
N GLU A 36 4.79 -7.68 -2.03
CA GLU A 36 4.41 -9.07 -2.28
C GLU A 36 2.97 -9.11 -2.82
N ASP A 37 2.11 -9.96 -2.28
CA ASP A 37 0.72 -10.06 -2.73
C ASP A 37 -0.12 -8.84 -2.39
N GLY A 38 0.38 -7.98 -1.51
CA GLY A 38 -0.29 -6.71 -1.22
C GLY A 38 -0.41 -5.80 -2.45
N VAL A 39 0.48 -5.94 -3.43
CA VAL A 39 0.44 -5.09 -4.63
C VAL A 39 -0.80 -5.32 -5.48
N TYR A 40 -1.52 -6.43 -5.31
CA TYR A 40 -2.81 -6.61 -5.99
C TYR A 40 -3.83 -5.54 -5.60
N MET A 41 -3.68 -4.93 -4.42
CA MET A 41 -4.53 -3.80 -4.02
C MET A 41 -4.40 -2.62 -4.98
N ALA A 42 -3.26 -2.48 -5.64
CA ALA A 42 -2.99 -1.39 -6.56
C ALA A 42 -3.61 -1.60 -7.94
N ASP A 43 -4.18 -2.79 -8.21
CA ASP A 43 -4.81 -3.07 -9.50
C ASP A 43 -6.01 -2.15 -9.71
N ASN A 44 -6.22 -1.72 -10.95
CA ASN A 44 -7.28 -0.77 -11.27
C ASN A 44 -8.69 -1.31 -10.97
N SER A 45 -8.86 -2.63 -10.83
CA SER A 45 -10.14 -3.22 -10.43
C SER A 45 -10.50 -2.91 -8.98
N ASN A 46 -9.56 -2.44 -8.17
CA ASN A 46 -9.76 -2.11 -6.75
C ASN A 46 -9.97 -0.61 -6.52
N LYS A 47 -10.33 0.14 -7.53
CA LYS A 47 -10.50 1.58 -7.46
C LYS A 47 -11.43 2.02 -6.32
N GLU A 48 -12.57 1.38 -6.18
CA GLU A 48 -13.54 1.75 -5.16
C GLU A 48 -13.04 1.44 -3.75
N LEU A 49 -12.27 0.37 -3.62
CA LEU A 49 -11.71 -0.02 -2.34
C LEU A 49 -10.63 0.98 -1.89
N VAL A 50 -9.73 1.34 -2.79
CA VAL A 50 -8.62 2.26 -2.52
C VAL A 50 -9.12 3.68 -2.27
N ARG A 51 -10.21 4.07 -2.89
CA ARG A 51 -10.82 5.38 -2.75
C ARG A 51 -11.26 5.71 -1.33
N GLN A 52 -11.50 4.69 -0.51
CA GLN A 52 -11.97 4.85 0.87
C GLN A 52 -10.87 5.38 1.79
N VAL A 53 -9.62 5.37 1.36
CA VAL A 53 -8.51 5.86 2.17
C VAL A 53 -7.87 7.07 1.49
N SER A 54 -7.54 8.08 2.30
CA SER A 54 -6.87 9.28 1.80
C SER A 54 -5.36 9.25 2.03
N THR A 55 -4.86 8.12 2.50
CA THR A 55 -3.45 7.87 2.78
C THR A 55 -2.65 7.82 1.48
N ARG A 56 -1.41 8.25 1.52
CA ARG A 56 -0.49 8.04 0.40
C ARG A 56 -0.21 6.55 0.25
N ILE A 57 -0.33 6.05 -0.96
CA ILE A 57 -0.16 4.63 -1.25
C ILE A 57 0.99 4.42 -2.21
N TYR A 58 1.89 3.53 -1.83
CA TYR A 58 3.06 3.13 -2.62
C TYR A 58 2.99 1.64 -2.91
N ALA A 59 3.59 1.22 -4.01
CA ALA A 59 3.71 -0.20 -4.33
C ALA A 59 5.11 -0.49 -4.81
N LEU A 60 5.68 -1.60 -4.35
CA LEU A 60 7.05 -1.98 -4.68
C LEU A 60 7.12 -2.48 -6.12
N ASP A 61 8.01 -1.89 -6.92
CA ASP A 61 8.08 -2.13 -8.36
C ASP A 61 8.39 -3.59 -8.72
N VAL A 62 9.28 -4.25 -7.97
CA VAL A 62 9.63 -5.65 -8.26
C VAL A 62 8.41 -6.56 -8.08
N ASP A 63 7.56 -6.27 -7.13
CA ASP A 63 6.36 -7.07 -6.87
C ASP A 63 5.27 -6.78 -7.89
N ILE A 64 5.15 -5.55 -8.34
CA ILE A 64 4.25 -5.15 -9.44
C ILE A 64 4.63 -5.90 -10.71
N LYS A 65 5.92 -5.88 -11.06
CA LYS A 65 6.42 -6.55 -12.26
C LYS A 65 6.25 -8.07 -12.18
N ALA A 66 6.58 -8.65 -11.02
CA ALA A 66 6.49 -10.09 -10.84
C ALA A 66 5.07 -10.62 -11.03
N ARG A 67 4.06 -9.79 -10.80
CA ARG A 67 2.65 -10.19 -10.87
C ARG A 67 1.94 -9.65 -12.12
N GLY A 68 2.69 -9.10 -13.06
CA GLY A 68 2.13 -8.64 -14.33
C GLY A 68 1.20 -7.44 -14.21
N LEU A 69 1.41 -6.58 -13.23
CA LEU A 69 0.51 -5.46 -12.94
C LEU A 69 0.96 -4.12 -13.51
N VAL A 70 2.07 -4.08 -14.25
CA VAL A 70 2.69 -2.83 -14.71
C VAL A 70 1.69 -1.88 -15.40
N HIS A 71 0.79 -2.43 -16.22
CA HIS A 71 -0.16 -1.63 -16.98
C HIS A 71 -1.54 -1.53 -16.32
N ARG A 72 -1.65 -1.97 -15.07
CA ARG A 72 -2.92 -2.02 -14.37
C ARG A 72 -2.92 -1.26 -13.05
N VAL A 73 -1.86 -0.51 -12.77
CA VAL A 73 -1.73 0.21 -11.51
C VAL A 73 -2.61 1.46 -11.50
N LEU A 74 -3.35 1.65 -10.41
CA LEU A 74 -4.17 2.85 -10.20
C LEU A 74 -3.30 4.11 -10.23
N PRO A 75 -3.79 5.20 -10.85
CA PRO A 75 -3.03 6.46 -10.89
C PRO A 75 -2.69 7.03 -9.51
N SER A 76 -3.51 6.70 -8.49
CA SER A 76 -3.29 7.19 -7.13
C SER A 76 -2.19 6.45 -6.38
N VAL A 77 -1.67 5.35 -6.95
CA VAL A 77 -0.62 4.56 -6.34
C VAL A 77 0.71 4.90 -6.99
N LYS A 78 1.70 5.22 -6.17
CA LYS A 78 3.05 5.49 -6.67
C LYS A 78 3.89 4.21 -6.60
N VAL A 79 4.39 3.78 -7.74
CA VAL A 79 5.28 2.61 -7.82
C VAL A 79 6.70 3.08 -7.48
N ILE A 80 7.34 2.40 -6.53
CA ILE A 80 8.64 2.81 -6.01
C ILE A 80 9.64 1.66 -6.03
N SER A 81 10.92 2.02 -6.00
CA SER A 81 12.02 1.07 -5.91
C SER A 81 12.24 0.60 -4.47
N TYR A 82 13.06 -0.43 -4.31
CA TYR A 82 13.46 -0.88 -2.98
C TYR A 82 14.23 0.21 -2.22
N ALA A 83 15.06 0.98 -2.92
CA ALA A 83 15.78 2.09 -2.29
C ALA A 83 14.81 3.14 -1.74
N ASP A 84 13.75 3.45 -2.49
CA ASP A 84 12.71 4.37 -2.03
C ASP A 84 11.97 3.81 -0.80
N PHE A 85 11.74 2.51 -0.76
CA PHE A 85 11.14 1.86 0.40
C PHE A 85 12.00 2.08 1.65
N VAL A 86 13.30 1.86 1.53
CA VAL A 86 14.23 2.09 2.66
C VAL A 86 14.13 3.55 3.13
N GLN A 87 14.06 4.48 2.20
CA GLN A 87 13.93 5.90 2.53
C GLN A 87 12.61 6.19 3.27
N LEU A 88 11.52 5.56 2.86
CA LEU A 88 10.24 5.70 3.55
C LEU A 88 10.33 5.23 5.00
N VAL A 89 11.00 4.11 5.25
CA VAL A 89 11.19 3.59 6.61
C VAL A 89 11.94 4.62 7.47
N VAL A 90 12.96 5.24 6.90
CA VAL A 90 13.76 6.25 7.61
C VAL A 90 12.92 7.48 7.93
N GLU A 91 12.03 7.89 7.03
CA GLU A 91 11.21 9.10 7.18
C GLU A 91 10.05 8.95 8.14
N HIS A 92 9.65 7.73 8.47
CA HIS A 92 8.51 7.49 9.36
C HIS A 92 9.00 7.07 10.74
N LYS A 93 8.29 7.52 11.78
CA LYS A 93 8.64 7.20 13.17
C LYS A 93 8.39 5.74 13.50
N MET A 94 7.37 5.16 12.89
CA MET A 94 6.95 3.78 13.17
C MET A 94 6.61 3.07 11.88
N THR A 95 6.80 1.76 11.90
CA THR A 95 6.34 0.88 10.83
C THR A 95 5.43 -0.18 11.43
N LYS A 96 4.26 -0.37 10.85
CA LYS A 96 3.32 -1.40 11.25
C LYS A 96 3.10 -2.36 10.09
N ALA A 97 3.43 -3.63 10.31
CA ALA A 97 3.23 -4.67 9.30
C ALA A 97 1.87 -5.34 9.50
N TRP A 98 1.09 -5.42 8.44
CA TRP A 98 -0.18 -6.14 8.40
C TRP A 98 0.05 -7.48 7.74
N ILE A 99 0.03 -8.54 8.52
CA ILE A 99 0.35 -9.89 8.06
C ILE A 99 -0.73 -10.90 8.44
#